data_50d994a4b76063ce9ad234e362f4a772
#
_entry.id   50d994a4b76063ce9ad234e362f4a772
#
_cell.length_a   1.000
_cell.length_b   1.000
_cell.length_c   1.000
_cell.angle_alpha   90.00
_cell.angle_beta   90.00
_cell.angle_gamma   90.00
#
_symmetry.space_group_name_H-M   'P 1'
#
loop_
_entity.id
_entity.type
_entity.pdbx_description
1 polymer ?
#
loop_
_entity_poly.entity_id
_entity_poly.type
_entity_poly.pdbx_seq_one_letter_code
_entity_poly.pdbx_strand_id
1 'polypeptide(L)'
;TKKTNEGVPITNLSLAYPEVRQYWLGLLRETLAYGTDGIQLHLNRSEPYVFYEEPVVSAFREKYGEDPRGLSLEDPRWVEHSASYLTQFIREVRQLLDEKPNRNLGVTLSGRENGRPAHYEENHCDVDTWIGEGLVDYLMVTPYLHASLLQHWRSLGGDKLHIWPDLMPRAQTAASYARLAQRYYRAGADGLCLWDGERRSARISEWAAVRQLGHRQNLDQIIRDGPYYYRWAELKTLGGFDVKWSFKDG
;
A
#
# COMPACT_ATOMS: atom_id res chain seq x y z
N THR A 1 -22.68 0.44 -9.98
CA THR A 1 -22.19 -0.91 -9.63
C THR A 1 -21.18 -1.35 -10.67
N LYS A 2 -20.02 -1.85 -10.25
CA LYS A 2 -19.01 -2.44 -11.13
C LYS A 2 -19.57 -3.70 -11.81
N LYS A 3 -19.07 -4.01 -13.00
CA LYS A 3 -19.45 -5.22 -13.74
C LYS A 3 -18.19 -5.97 -14.18
N THR A 4 -18.25 -7.29 -14.18
CA THR A 4 -17.26 -8.14 -14.84
C THR A 4 -17.38 -8.02 -16.36
N ASN A 5 -16.43 -8.57 -17.13
CA ASN A 5 -16.50 -8.64 -18.59
C ASN A 5 -17.74 -9.41 -19.09
N GLU A 6 -18.30 -10.31 -18.27
CA GLU A 6 -19.53 -11.06 -18.55
C GLU A 6 -20.81 -10.29 -18.16
N GLY A 7 -20.67 -9.05 -17.67
CA GLY A 7 -21.80 -8.22 -17.25
C GLY A 7 -22.36 -8.53 -15.87
N VAL A 8 -21.71 -9.39 -15.08
CA VAL A 8 -22.15 -9.72 -13.71
C VAL A 8 -21.90 -8.52 -12.80
N PRO A 9 -22.92 -7.99 -12.11
CA PRO A 9 -22.75 -6.90 -11.17
C PRO A 9 -21.90 -7.34 -9.97
N ILE A 10 -20.97 -6.49 -9.54
CA ILE A 10 -20.28 -6.62 -8.26
C ILE A 10 -20.79 -5.55 -7.29
N THR A 11 -20.74 -5.83 -6.00
CA THR A 11 -21.40 -5.01 -4.96
C THR A 11 -20.69 -3.69 -4.67
N ASN A 12 -19.49 -3.49 -5.19
CA ASN A 12 -18.71 -2.28 -4.91
C ASN A 12 -19.17 -1.11 -5.79
N LEU A 13 -19.11 0.09 -5.21
CA LEU A 13 -19.30 1.33 -5.98
C LEU A 13 -18.09 1.58 -6.88
N SER A 14 -18.36 2.04 -8.12
CA SER A 14 -17.32 2.29 -9.11
C SER A 14 -16.93 3.76 -9.14
N LEU A 15 -15.63 4.04 -9.12
CA LEU A 15 -15.08 5.39 -9.26
C LEU A 15 -15.23 5.96 -10.68
N ALA A 16 -15.71 5.17 -11.64
CA ALA A 16 -16.03 5.67 -12.98
C ALA A 16 -17.18 6.69 -12.97
N TYR A 17 -18.06 6.62 -11.97
CA TYR A 17 -19.22 7.50 -11.85
C TYR A 17 -18.87 8.74 -11.02
N PRO A 18 -19.03 9.96 -11.56
CA PRO A 18 -18.75 11.21 -10.84
C PRO A 18 -19.50 11.33 -9.50
N GLU A 19 -20.76 10.90 -9.45
CA GLU A 19 -21.59 10.93 -8.24
C GLU A 19 -21.03 10.03 -7.12
N VAL A 20 -20.39 8.91 -7.47
CA VAL A 20 -19.69 8.05 -6.51
C VAL A 20 -18.45 8.76 -5.97
N ARG A 21 -17.68 9.40 -6.83
CA ARG A 21 -16.51 10.17 -6.37
C ARG A 21 -16.94 11.35 -5.49
N GLN A 22 -18.01 12.08 -5.86
CA GLN A 22 -18.54 13.17 -5.04
C GLN A 22 -19.04 12.69 -3.68
N TYR A 23 -19.68 11.52 -3.62
CA TYR A 23 -20.06 10.91 -2.34
C TYR A 23 -18.84 10.65 -1.44
N TRP A 24 -17.80 10.03 -1.97
CA TRP A 24 -16.56 9.80 -1.21
C TRP A 24 -15.88 11.10 -0.80
N LEU A 25 -15.79 12.09 -1.68
CA LEU A 25 -15.23 13.40 -1.35
C LEU A 25 -16.03 14.11 -0.24
N GLY A 26 -17.35 13.91 -0.22
CA GLY A 26 -18.20 14.41 0.88
C GLY A 26 -17.82 13.81 2.24
N LEU A 27 -17.62 12.48 2.31
CA LEU A 27 -17.18 11.80 3.53
C LEU A 27 -15.76 12.23 3.95
N LEU A 28 -14.85 12.39 3.00
CA LEU A 28 -13.49 12.87 3.29
C LEU A 28 -13.51 14.31 3.81
N ARG A 29 -14.35 15.18 3.24
CA ARG A 29 -14.53 16.56 3.72
C ARG A 29 -15.06 16.60 5.15
N GLU A 30 -16.02 15.74 5.48
CA GLU A 30 -16.51 15.59 6.85
C GLU A 30 -15.37 15.15 7.79
N THR A 31 -14.59 14.13 7.41
CA THR A 31 -13.44 13.66 8.19
C THR A 31 -12.44 14.79 8.45
N LEU A 32 -12.13 15.59 7.43
CA LEU A 32 -11.22 16.72 7.54
C LEU A 32 -11.76 17.87 8.41
N ALA A 33 -13.08 17.96 8.59
CA ALA A 33 -13.70 18.95 9.47
C ALA A 33 -13.41 18.69 10.96
N TYR A 34 -13.07 17.45 11.34
CA TYR A 34 -12.62 17.10 12.70
C TYR A 34 -11.17 17.50 13.01
N GLY A 35 -10.48 18.17 12.09
CA GLY A 35 -9.13 18.70 12.32
C GLY A 35 -8.03 17.68 12.11
N THR A 36 -8.24 16.67 11.28
CA THR A 36 -7.20 15.70 10.90
C THR A 36 -6.12 16.33 10.02
N ASP A 37 -4.88 15.84 10.13
CA ASP A 37 -3.72 16.32 9.38
C ASP A 37 -3.67 15.78 7.94
N GLY A 38 -4.61 14.91 7.58
CA GLY A 38 -4.67 14.33 6.23
C GLY A 38 -5.58 13.13 6.13
N ILE A 39 -5.47 12.45 5.02
CA ILE A 39 -6.26 11.25 4.66
C ILE A 39 -5.30 10.12 4.29
N GLN A 40 -5.61 8.90 4.74
CA GLN A 40 -4.97 7.67 4.30
C GLN A 40 -5.97 6.82 3.52
N LEU A 41 -5.75 6.65 2.24
CA LEU A 41 -6.56 5.77 1.40
C LEU A 41 -6.00 4.35 1.40
N HIS A 42 -6.83 3.37 1.73
CA HIS A 42 -6.45 1.96 1.71
C HIS A 42 -6.85 1.32 0.38
N LEU A 43 -5.91 1.25 -0.56
CA LEU A 43 -6.10 0.69 -1.89
C LEU A 43 -5.54 -0.74 -2.02
N ASN A 44 -5.32 -1.42 -0.92
CA ASN A 44 -4.80 -2.79 -0.87
C ASN A 44 -5.87 -3.88 -0.70
N ARG A 45 -7.14 -3.51 -0.91
CA ARG A 45 -8.31 -4.40 -0.82
C ARG A 45 -9.34 -4.01 -1.88
N SER A 46 -10.25 -4.92 -2.22
CA SER A 46 -11.40 -4.65 -3.11
C SER A 46 -11.05 -4.15 -4.53
N GLU A 47 -9.97 -4.60 -5.07
CA GLU A 47 -9.53 -4.28 -6.43
C GLU A 47 -10.24 -5.19 -7.47
N PRO A 48 -10.39 -4.75 -8.71
CA PRO A 48 -10.12 -3.42 -9.28
C PRO A 48 -11.15 -2.36 -8.87
N TYR A 49 -10.76 -1.08 -8.95
CA TYR A 49 -11.61 0.07 -8.56
C TYR A 49 -12.61 0.48 -9.63
N VAL A 50 -12.31 0.19 -10.86
CA VAL A 50 -13.23 0.24 -12.02
C VAL A 50 -13.13 -1.06 -12.80
N PHE A 51 -14.17 -1.36 -13.56
CA PHE A 51 -14.18 -2.56 -14.38
C PHE A 51 -14.88 -2.27 -15.72
N TYR A 52 -15.82 -3.12 -16.17
CA TYR A 52 -16.50 -2.96 -17.45
C TYR A 52 -17.86 -2.25 -17.29
N GLU A 53 -17.90 -1.16 -16.52
CA GLU A 53 -19.06 -0.28 -16.46
C GLU A 53 -19.29 0.44 -17.79
N GLU A 54 -20.53 0.78 -18.07
CA GLU A 54 -20.89 1.40 -19.35
C GLU A 54 -20.07 2.66 -19.66
N PRO A 55 -19.84 3.61 -18.74
CA PRO A 55 -19.01 4.77 -19.04
C PRO A 55 -17.58 4.41 -19.41
N VAL A 56 -17.00 3.39 -18.76
CA VAL A 56 -15.62 2.95 -18.99
C VAL A 56 -15.49 2.29 -20.35
N VAL A 57 -16.45 1.38 -20.67
CA VAL A 57 -16.46 0.65 -21.95
C VAL A 57 -16.72 1.61 -23.12
N SER A 58 -17.67 2.53 -22.98
CA SER A 58 -18.01 3.49 -24.03
C SER A 58 -16.83 4.43 -24.32
N ALA A 59 -16.19 4.98 -23.29
CA ALA A 59 -15.03 5.84 -23.46
C ALA A 59 -13.83 5.09 -24.06
N PHE A 60 -13.64 3.81 -23.70
CA PHE A 60 -12.61 2.98 -24.31
C PHE A 60 -12.87 2.77 -25.80
N ARG A 61 -14.11 2.42 -26.18
CA ARG A 61 -14.50 2.25 -27.57
C ARG A 61 -14.32 3.53 -28.37
N GLU A 62 -14.67 4.67 -27.81
CA GLU A 62 -14.47 5.98 -28.46
C GLU A 62 -12.97 6.24 -28.73
N LYS A 63 -12.11 5.94 -27.76
CA LYS A 63 -10.65 6.19 -27.85
C LYS A 63 -9.95 5.20 -28.78
N TYR A 64 -10.30 3.90 -28.75
CA TYR A 64 -9.53 2.82 -29.38
C TYR A 64 -10.28 2.07 -30.50
N GLY A 65 -11.57 2.32 -30.69
CA GLY A 65 -12.39 1.72 -31.75
C GLY A 65 -12.79 0.25 -31.54
N GLU A 66 -12.52 -0.31 -30.35
CA GLU A 66 -12.80 -1.71 -30.04
C GLU A 66 -13.38 -1.92 -28.63
N ASP A 67 -13.99 -3.07 -28.38
CA ASP A 67 -14.57 -3.40 -27.08
C ASP A 67 -13.50 -3.95 -26.12
N PRO A 68 -13.27 -3.33 -24.97
CA PRO A 68 -12.23 -3.78 -24.03
C PRO A 68 -12.51 -5.15 -23.42
N ARG A 69 -13.76 -5.65 -23.46
CA ARG A 69 -14.12 -6.96 -22.91
C ARG A 69 -13.53 -8.13 -23.71
N GLY A 70 -13.06 -7.88 -24.93
CA GLY A 70 -12.34 -8.83 -25.76
C GLY A 70 -10.83 -8.85 -25.55
N LEU A 71 -10.30 -7.92 -24.73
CA LEU A 71 -8.87 -7.79 -24.48
C LEU A 71 -8.42 -8.63 -23.29
N SER A 72 -7.10 -8.89 -23.21
CA SER A 72 -6.47 -9.35 -21.98
C SER A 72 -6.61 -8.29 -20.88
N LEU A 73 -6.77 -8.71 -19.63
CA LEU A 73 -6.71 -7.80 -18.47
C LEU A 73 -5.37 -7.08 -18.35
N GLU A 74 -4.31 -7.65 -18.94
CA GLU A 74 -2.96 -7.10 -18.97
C GLU A 74 -2.72 -6.23 -20.21
N ASP A 75 -3.72 -6.02 -21.09
CA ASP A 75 -3.54 -5.14 -22.25
C ASP A 75 -3.21 -3.71 -21.77
N PRO A 76 -2.05 -3.15 -22.18
CA PRO A 76 -1.61 -1.86 -21.66
C PRO A 76 -2.63 -0.73 -21.87
N ARG A 77 -3.40 -0.77 -22.96
CA ARG A 77 -4.44 0.23 -23.25
C ARG A 77 -5.58 0.14 -22.26
N TRP A 78 -5.98 -1.10 -21.90
CA TRP A 78 -7.00 -1.34 -20.89
C TRP A 78 -6.52 -0.92 -19.49
N VAL A 79 -5.30 -1.32 -19.12
CA VAL A 79 -4.69 -0.96 -17.84
C VAL A 79 -4.60 0.55 -17.68
N GLU A 80 -4.03 1.27 -18.66
CA GLU A 80 -3.94 2.73 -18.65
C GLU A 80 -5.32 3.39 -18.56
N HIS A 81 -6.25 2.94 -19.38
CA HIS A 81 -7.60 3.51 -19.43
C HIS A 81 -8.34 3.35 -18.10
N SER A 82 -8.34 2.15 -17.53
CA SER A 82 -9.02 1.90 -16.25
C SER A 82 -8.31 2.57 -15.06
N ALA A 83 -6.97 2.63 -15.06
CA ALA A 83 -6.20 3.34 -14.05
C ALA A 83 -6.51 4.85 -14.02
N SER A 84 -6.87 5.43 -15.16
CA SER A 84 -7.16 6.86 -15.26
C SER A 84 -8.31 7.32 -14.36
N TYR A 85 -9.30 6.46 -14.11
CA TYR A 85 -10.44 6.77 -13.23
C TYR A 85 -10.06 6.85 -11.76
N LEU A 86 -9.19 5.94 -11.30
CA LEU A 86 -8.65 6.02 -9.94
C LEU A 86 -7.72 7.22 -9.81
N THR A 87 -6.85 7.45 -10.79
CA THR A 87 -5.98 8.63 -10.82
C THR A 87 -6.78 9.94 -10.78
N GLN A 88 -7.92 9.99 -11.49
CA GLN A 88 -8.82 11.14 -11.40
C GLN A 88 -9.35 11.33 -9.97
N PHE A 89 -9.77 10.27 -9.30
CA PHE A 89 -10.20 10.35 -7.90
C PHE A 89 -9.07 10.81 -6.96
N ILE A 90 -7.84 10.32 -7.14
CA ILE A 90 -6.67 10.75 -6.35
C ILE A 90 -6.41 12.26 -6.55
N ARG A 91 -6.52 12.78 -7.79
CA ARG A 91 -6.42 14.23 -8.05
C ARG A 91 -7.51 15.03 -7.34
N GLU A 92 -8.75 14.55 -7.37
CA GLU A 92 -9.87 15.21 -6.68
C GLU A 92 -9.67 15.21 -5.16
N VAL A 93 -9.13 14.12 -4.57
CA VAL A 93 -8.76 14.06 -3.15
C VAL A 93 -7.63 15.04 -2.84
N ARG A 94 -6.59 15.12 -3.69
CA ARG A 94 -5.50 16.08 -3.52
C ARG A 94 -6.03 17.53 -3.53
N GLN A 95 -6.88 17.87 -4.49
CA GLN A 95 -7.52 19.19 -4.55
C GLN A 95 -8.31 19.51 -3.28
N LEU A 96 -9.06 18.55 -2.73
CA LEU A 96 -9.76 18.71 -1.45
C LEU A 96 -8.80 18.97 -0.28
N LEU A 97 -7.67 18.29 -0.25
CA LEU A 97 -6.65 18.48 0.80
C LEU A 97 -5.98 19.85 0.69
N ASP A 98 -5.73 20.32 -0.54
CA ASP A 98 -5.08 21.59 -0.81
C ASP A 98 -5.96 22.83 -0.47
N GLU A 99 -7.24 22.64 -0.14
CA GLU A 99 -8.08 23.70 0.41
C GLU A 99 -7.51 24.26 1.73
N LYS A 100 -6.67 23.50 2.44
CA LYS A 100 -5.94 23.95 3.63
C LYS A 100 -4.48 23.50 3.60
N PRO A 101 -3.53 24.33 4.05
CA PRO A 101 -2.12 23.97 4.06
C PRO A 101 -1.82 22.79 5.01
N ASN A 102 -0.70 22.12 4.74
CA ASN A 102 -0.12 21.05 5.57
C ASN A 102 -1.02 19.80 5.74
N ARG A 103 -1.90 19.52 4.78
CA ARG A 103 -2.66 18.28 4.76
C ARG A 103 -1.99 17.26 3.84
N ASN A 104 -1.87 16.05 4.35
CA ASN A 104 -1.16 14.97 3.67
C ASN A 104 -2.13 13.96 3.05
N LEU A 105 -1.74 13.40 1.91
CA LEU A 105 -2.38 12.24 1.31
C LEU A 105 -1.46 11.03 1.38
N GLY A 106 -1.85 10.04 2.15
CA GLY A 106 -1.23 8.74 2.18
C GLY A 106 -2.03 7.71 1.38
N VAL A 107 -1.34 6.75 0.80
CA VAL A 107 -1.96 5.63 0.11
C VAL A 107 -1.35 4.31 0.58
N THR A 108 -2.21 3.36 0.95
CA THR A 108 -1.79 1.98 1.23
C THR A 108 -2.03 1.14 -0.02
N LEU A 109 -0.97 0.51 -0.50
CA LEU A 109 -0.96 -0.29 -1.72
C LEU A 109 -0.73 -1.77 -1.40
N SER A 110 -1.21 -2.64 -2.29
CA SER A 110 -0.86 -4.05 -2.25
C SER A 110 0.49 -4.28 -2.93
N GLY A 111 1.40 -4.97 -2.26
CA GLY A 111 2.68 -5.40 -2.82
C GLY A 111 2.67 -6.87 -3.17
N ARG A 112 3.56 -7.32 -4.07
CA ARG A 112 3.77 -8.72 -4.41
C ARG A 112 5.20 -9.19 -4.20
N GLU A 113 5.32 -10.46 -3.85
CA GLU A 113 6.59 -11.13 -3.58
C GLU A 113 7.51 -11.21 -4.81
N ASN A 114 6.95 -11.20 -6.02
CA ASN A 114 7.67 -11.45 -7.27
C ASN A 114 8.17 -10.17 -7.98
N GLY A 115 8.12 -9.01 -7.34
CA GLY A 115 8.66 -7.77 -7.90
C GLY A 115 7.92 -7.19 -9.10
N ARG A 116 6.81 -7.78 -9.53
CA ARG A 116 5.92 -7.15 -10.48
C ARG A 116 5.11 -6.08 -9.76
N PRO A 117 4.92 -4.90 -10.34
CA PRO A 117 4.06 -3.90 -9.76
C PRO A 117 2.61 -4.41 -9.80
N ALA A 118 2.20 -5.13 -8.75
CA ALA A 118 0.83 -5.59 -8.54
C ALA A 118 -0.20 -4.47 -8.67
N HIS A 119 0.25 -3.24 -8.55
CA HIS A 119 -0.55 -2.05 -8.58
C HIS A 119 -1.03 -1.67 -9.97
N TYR A 120 -0.21 -1.90 -10.99
CA TYR A 120 -0.53 -1.50 -12.35
C TYR A 120 -1.40 -2.54 -13.05
N GLU A 121 -0.95 -3.79 -13.03
CA GLU A 121 -1.54 -4.87 -13.83
C GLU A 121 -2.80 -5.49 -13.21
N GLU A 122 -2.93 -5.48 -11.88
CA GLU A 122 -4.08 -6.11 -11.21
C GLU A 122 -5.05 -5.11 -10.59
N ASN A 123 -4.50 -4.02 -10.04
CA ASN A 123 -5.28 -3.05 -9.29
C ASN A 123 -5.51 -1.76 -10.07
N HIS A 124 -4.87 -1.64 -11.22
CA HIS A 124 -4.93 -0.47 -12.08
C HIS A 124 -4.62 0.83 -11.30
N CYS A 125 -3.53 0.80 -10.51
CA CYS A 125 -3.04 1.94 -9.74
C CYS A 125 -1.83 2.56 -10.43
N ASP A 126 -1.98 3.73 -11.04
CA ASP A 126 -0.91 4.46 -11.70
C ASP A 126 -0.06 5.27 -10.69
N VAL A 127 0.72 4.53 -9.88
CA VAL A 127 1.50 5.10 -8.77
C VAL A 127 2.57 6.05 -9.28
N ASP A 128 3.19 5.75 -10.42
CA ASP A 128 4.23 6.59 -11.01
C ASP A 128 3.68 7.98 -11.39
N THR A 129 2.49 8.03 -11.97
CA THR A 129 1.78 9.30 -12.23
C THR A 129 1.46 10.04 -10.93
N TRP A 130 0.99 9.34 -9.89
CA TRP A 130 0.65 9.99 -8.62
C TRP A 130 1.88 10.62 -7.96
N ILE A 131 3.04 9.95 -8.03
CA ILE A 131 4.32 10.48 -7.54
C ILE A 131 4.78 11.65 -8.41
N GLY A 132 4.79 11.46 -9.74
CA GLY A 132 5.28 12.46 -10.69
C GLY A 132 4.49 13.77 -10.66
N GLU A 133 3.18 13.69 -10.42
CA GLU A 133 2.31 14.85 -10.26
C GLU A 133 2.31 15.42 -8.82
N GLY A 134 2.98 14.77 -7.87
CA GLY A 134 3.00 15.18 -6.45
C GLY A 134 1.64 15.05 -5.77
N LEU A 135 0.83 14.06 -6.16
CA LEU A 135 -0.51 13.86 -5.61
C LEU A 135 -0.47 13.20 -4.24
N VAL A 136 0.55 12.41 -3.95
CA VAL A 136 0.68 11.61 -2.72
C VAL A 136 1.94 11.99 -1.94
N ASP A 137 1.81 12.07 -0.62
CA ASP A 137 2.91 12.38 0.30
C ASP A 137 3.49 11.10 0.92
N TYR A 138 2.67 10.05 1.07
CA TYR A 138 3.04 8.81 1.75
C TYR A 138 2.59 7.59 0.95
N LEU A 139 3.50 6.62 0.80
CA LEU A 139 3.19 5.29 0.31
C LEU A 139 3.46 4.25 1.39
N MET A 140 2.45 3.49 1.76
CA MET A 140 2.55 2.32 2.61
C MET A 140 2.30 1.09 1.76
N VAL A 141 3.19 0.11 1.76
CA VAL A 141 3.09 -1.07 0.89
C VAL A 141 3.07 -2.34 1.71
N THR A 142 2.01 -3.11 1.59
CA THR A 142 1.81 -4.38 2.29
C THR A 142 1.27 -5.45 1.33
N PRO A 143 1.63 -6.74 1.42
CA PRO A 143 2.55 -7.30 2.40
C PRO A 143 4.04 -7.15 2.05
N TYR A 144 4.38 -7.00 0.77
CA TYR A 144 5.77 -7.01 0.31
C TYR A 144 6.04 -5.83 -0.62
N LEU A 145 7.21 -5.19 -0.46
CA LEU A 145 7.73 -4.22 -1.41
C LEU A 145 9.09 -4.69 -1.90
N HIS A 146 9.23 -4.80 -3.21
CA HIS A 146 10.52 -5.12 -3.81
C HIS A 146 11.47 -3.92 -3.71
N ALA A 147 12.73 -4.15 -3.35
CA ALA A 147 13.70 -3.07 -3.14
C ALA A 147 13.92 -2.21 -4.41
N SER A 148 13.89 -2.84 -5.59
CA SER A 148 14.03 -2.11 -6.87
C SER A 148 12.86 -1.18 -7.14
N LEU A 149 11.62 -1.58 -6.80
CA LEU A 149 10.44 -0.73 -6.94
C LEU A 149 10.48 0.43 -5.94
N LEU A 150 10.92 0.17 -4.70
CA LEU A 150 11.13 1.24 -3.72
C LEU A 150 12.16 2.25 -4.22
N GLN A 151 13.30 1.80 -4.76
CA GLN A 151 14.32 2.67 -5.34
C GLN A 151 13.78 3.48 -6.53
N HIS A 152 12.98 2.87 -7.40
CA HIS A 152 12.32 3.56 -8.50
C HIS A 152 11.42 4.69 -7.99
N TRP A 153 10.51 4.41 -7.06
CA TRP A 153 9.64 5.45 -6.49
C TRP A 153 10.40 6.52 -5.73
N ARG A 154 11.48 6.15 -5.01
CA ARG A 154 12.36 7.13 -4.38
C ARG A 154 13.01 8.04 -5.42
N SER A 155 13.42 7.51 -6.58
CA SER A 155 14.01 8.32 -7.64
C SER A 155 13.01 9.29 -8.28
N LEU A 156 11.72 8.93 -8.33
CA LEU A 156 10.66 9.79 -8.84
C LEU A 156 10.25 10.87 -7.84
N GLY A 157 10.01 10.47 -6.57
CA GLY A 157 9.42 11.36 -5.56
C GLY A 157 10.43 12.19 -4.77
N GLY A 158 11.71 11.80 -4.79
CA GLY A 158 12.75 12.47 -4.00
C GLY A 158 12.40 12.55 -2.51
N ASP A 159 12.81 13.62 -1.85
CA ASP A 159 12.60 13.83 -0.41
C ASP A 159 11.16 14.23 -0.04
N LYS A 160 10.32 14.51 -1.01
CA LYS A 160 8.92 14.89 -0.78
C LYS A 160 8.00 13.70 -0.54
N LEU A 161 8.41 12.52 -1.02
CA LEU A 161 7.65 11.29 -0.88
C LEU A 161 8.20 10.45 0.28
N HIS A 162 7.33 10.03 1.18
CA HIS A 162 7.68 9.10 2.25
C HIS A 162 7.22 7.69 1.92
N ILE A 163 8.10 6.68 2.04
CA ILE A 163 7.83 5.30 1.69
C ILE A 163 8.03 4.40 2.91
N TRP A 164 6.95 3.69 3.32
CA TRP A 164 6.92 2.81 4.47
C TRP A 164 6.54 1.38 4.07
N PRO A 165 7.51 0.52 3.76
CA PRO A 165 7.26 -0.89 3.48
C PRO A 165 6.86 -1.65 4.74
N ASP A 166 5.96 -2.61 4.56
CA ASP A 166 5.49 -3.49 5.63
C ASP A 166 6.51 -4.61 5.91
N LEU A 167 6.66 -4.95 7.19
CA LEU A 167 7.54 -6.03 7.64
C LEU A 167 6.79 -7.37 7.62
N MET A 168 6.87 -8.07 6.51
CA MET A 168 6.30 -9.40 6.32
C MET A 168 7.41 -10.46 6.11
N PRO A 169 7.19 -11.70 6.54
CA PRO A 169 6.08 -12.21 7.35
C PRO A 169 6.12 -11.70 8.80
N ARG A 170 4.99 -11.83 9.53
CA ARG A 170 4.89 -11.33 10.93
C ARG A 170 5.65 -12.19 11.94
N ALA A 171 5.81 -13.48 11.68
CA ALA A 171 6.56 -14.39 12.53
C ALA A 171 7.96 -14.58 11.95
N GLN A 172 8.92 -13.77 12.43
CA GLN A 172 10.31 -13.80 12.01
C GLN A 172 11.23 -13.73 13.23
N THR A 173 12.49 -14.14 13.04
CA THR A 173 13.53 -13.91 14.05
C THR A 173 13.94 -12.42 14.09
N ALA A 174 14.47 -11.97 15.22
CA ALA A 174 14.99 -10.61 15.36
C ALA A 174 15.99 -10.24 14.26
N ALA A 175 16.91 -11.15 13.96
CA ALA A 175 17.91 -10.96 12.91
C ALA A 175 17.27 -10.89 11.50
N SER A 176 16.18 -11.63 11.25
CA SER A 176 15.46 -11.53 9.97
C SER A 176 14.75 -10.20 9.81
N TYR A 177 14.08 -9.71 10.86
CA TYR A 177 13.51 -8.37 10.88
C TYR A 177 14.57 -7.29 10.62
N ALA A 178 15.70 -7.36 11.32
CA ALA A 178 16.77 -6.38 11.17
C ALA A 178 17.36 -6.39 9.75
N ARG A 179 17.59 -7.57 9.15
CA ARG A 179 18.06 -7.69 7.75
C ARG A 179 17.05 -7.13 6.76
N LEU A 180 15.75 -7.39 6.97
CA LEU A 180 14.69 -6.85 6.13
C LEU A 180 14.62 -5.32 6.25
N ALA A 181 14.65 -4.79 7.47
CA ALA A 181 14.70 -3.36 7.75
C ALA A 181 15.92 -2.69 7.09
N GLN A 182 17.12 -3.27 7.24
CA GLN A 182 18.32 -2.77 6.55
C GLN A 182 18.16 -2.72 5.03
N ARG A 183 17.59 -3.77 4.43
CA ARG A 183 17.33 -3.82 2.99
C ARG A 183 16.43 -2.68 2.55
N TYR A 184 15.34 -2.44 3.28
CA TYR A 184 14.41 -1.35 2.98
C TYR A 184 15.05 0.03 3.17
N TYR A 185 15.76 0.27 4.27
CA TYR A 185 16.45 1.54 4.50
C TYR A 185 17.54 1.82 3.45
N ARG A 186 18.30 0.80 3.04
CA ARG A 186 19.30 0.93 1.96
C ARG A 186 18.67 1.21 0.60
N ALA A 187 17.44 0.74 0.40
CA ALA A 187 16.67 1.03 -0.81
C ALA A 187 15.99 2.40 -0.81
N GLY A 188 16.03 3.13 0.33
CA GLY A 188 15.49 4.49 0.44
C GLY A 188 14.18 4.61 1.21
N ALA A 189 13.79 3.60 2.01
CA ALA A 189 12.64 3.72 2.90
C ALA A 189 12.88 4.78 3.99
N ASP A 190 11.85 5.56 4.31
CA ASP A 190 11.87 6.55 5.40
C ASP A 190 11.62 5.91 6.75
N GLY A 191 10.77 4.92 6.79
CA GLY A 191 10.38 4.15 7.96
C GLY A 191 9.89 2.77 7.58
N LEU A 192 9.21 2.13 8.53
CA LEU A 192 8.69 0.77 8.38
C LEU A 192 7.23 0.74 8.85
N CYS A 193 6.43 -0.15 8.26
CA CYS A 193 5.06 -0.40 8.65
C CYS A 193 4.92 -1.79 9.28
N LEU A 194 4.00 -1.90 10.23
CA LEU A 194 3.50 -3.16 10.80
C LEU A 194 1.99 -3.22 10.55
N TRP A 195 1.60 -3.65 9.37
CA TRP A 195 0.20 -3.77 9.00
C TRP A 195 -0.53 -4.82 9.86
N ASP A 196 -1.71 -4.50 10.36
CA ASP A 196 -2.48 -5.36 11.28
C ASP A 196 -1.73 -5.72 12.59
N GLY A 197 -0.78 -4.92 13.02
CA GLY A 197 0.05 -5.19 14.21
C GLY A 197 -0.77 -5.46 15.45
N GLU A 198 -1.89 -4.76 15.63
CA GLU A 198 -2.75 -4.89 16.80
C GLU A 198 -3.43 -6.27 16.90
N ARG A 199 -4.10 -6.72 15.82
CA ARG A 199 -4.82 -8.01 15.82
C ARG A 199 -3.92 -9.23 15.64
N ARG A 200 -2.75 -9.01 15.04
CA ARG A 200 -1.76 -10.04 14.74
C ARG A 200 -0.52 -9.93 15.62
N SER A 201 -0.61 -9.16 16.69
CA SER A 201 0.47 -9.03 17.68
C SER A 201 0.98 -10.38 18.18
N ALA A 202 0.07 -11.35 18.37
CA ALA A 202 0.41 -12.72 18.69
C ALA A 202 1.30 -13.44 17.65
N ARG A 203 1.40 -12.90 16.43
CA ARG A 203 2.23 -13.45 15.36
C ARG A 203 3.57 -12.75 15.21
N ILE A 204 3.80 -11.69 15.96
CA ILE A 204 5.09 -11.03 16.03
C ILE A 204 5.88 -11.71 17.13
N SER A 205 6.86 -12.52 16.76
CA SER A 205 7.63 -13.32 17.68
C SER A 205 8.74 -12.56 18.40
N GLU A 206 9.03 -11.33 17.99
CA GLU A 206 10.22 -10.60 18.43
C GLU A 206 9.93 -9.12 18.71
N TRP A 207 8.94 -8.85 19.58
CA TRP A 207 8.54 -7.46 19.92
C TRP A 207 9.69 -6.59 20.44
N ALA A 208 10.60 -7.17 21.24
CA ALA A 208 11.73 -6.42 21.76
C ALA A 208 12.66 -5.94 20.63
N ALA A 209 12.83 -6.75 19.58
CA ALA A 209 13.59 -6.36 18.40
C ALA A 209 12.82 -5.34 17.54
N VAL A 210 11.51 -5.53 17.36
CA VAL A 210 10.66 -4.63 16.56
C VAL A 210 10.77 -3.18 17.03
N ARG A 211 10.83 -2.93 18.34
CA ARG A 211 11.03 -1.61 18.92
C ARG A 211 12.33 -0.92 18.48
N GLN A 212 13.33 -1.71 18.10
CA GLN A 212 14.64 -1.21 17.69
C GLN A 212 14.77 -0.97 16.19
N LEU A 213 13.82 -1.47 15.39
CA LEU A 213 13.94 -1.44 13.93
C LEU A 213 13.90 -0.02 13.33
N GLY A 214 13.31 0.93 14.03
CA GLY A 214 13.36 2.36 13.68
C GLY A 214 14.72 3.02 13.93
N HIS A 215 15.57 2.40 14.74
CA HIS A 215 16.91 2.88 15.07
C HIS A 215 17.94 2.24 14.15
N ARG A 216 18.16 2.82 12.97
CA ARG A 216 19.01 2.25 11.90
C ARG A 216 20.39 1.82 12.39
N GLN A 217 20.99 2.59 13.31
CA GLN A 217 22.31 2.31 13.90
C GLN A 217 22.35 1.02 14.74
N ASN A 218 21.21 0.54 15.23
CA ASN A 218 21.14 -0.65 16.09
C ASN A 218 20.96 -1.96 15.28
N LEU A 219 20.64 -1.87 13.98
CA LEU A 219 20.30 -3.06 13.20
C LEU A 219 21.44 -4.07 13.08
N ASP A 220 22.68 -3.58 12.93
CA ASP A 220 23.87 -4.45 12.89
C ASP A 220 24.07 -5.21 14.20
N GLN A 221 23.78 -4.57 15.34
CA GLN A 221 23.85 -5.20 16.64
C GLN A 221 22.82 -6.33 16.76
N ILE A 222 21.56 -6.06 16.39
CA ILE A 222 20.48 -7.06 16.40
C ILE A 222 20.85 -8.27 15.55
N ILE A 223 21.45 -8.05 14.38
CA ILE A 223 21.87 -9.13 13.48
C ILE A 223 22.99 -9.97 14.10
N ARG A 224 23.98 -9.33 14.76
CA ARG A 224 25.10 -10.04 15.43
C ARG A 224 24.65 -10.83 16.65
N ASP A 225 23.79 -10.25 17.48
CA ASP A 225 23.31 -10.89 18.71
C ASP A 225 22.41 -12.10 18.43
N GLY A 226 21.83 -12.14 17.21
CA GLY A 226 21.00 -13.25 16.77
C GLY A 226 19.67 -13.34 17.51
N PRO A 227 18.91 -14.42 17.24
CA PRO A 227 17.52 -14.52 17.67
C PRO A 227 17.32 -14.81 19.17
N TYR A 228 18.30 -15.41 19.85
CA TYR A 228 18.08 -15.98 21.18
C TYR A 228 17.81 -14.95 22.27
N TYR A 229 18.53 -13.85 22.26
CA TYR A 229 18.38 -12.81 23.28
C TYR A 229 17.01 -12.15 23.25
N TYR A 230 16.56 -11.79 22.07
CA TYR A 230 15.30 -11.05 21.88
C TYR A 230 14.08 -11.94 22.09
N ARG A 231 14.12 -13.18 21.67
CA ARG A 231 13.07 -14.18 21.94
C ARG A 231 12.86 -14.39 23.44
N TRP A 232 13.94 -14.50 24.19
CA TRP A 232 13.86 -14.66 25.63
C TRP A 232 13.24 -13.45 26.33
N ALA A 233 13.64 -12.24 25.97
CA ALA A 233 13.10 -11.03 26.53
C ALA A 233 11.60 -10.88 26.24
N GLU A 234 11.17 -11.25 25.05
CA GLU A 234 9.78 -11.19 24.63
C GLU A 234 8.89 -12.21 25.34
N LEU A 235 9.32 -13.46 25.45
CA LEU A 235 8.62 -14.51 26.21
C LEU A 235 8.40 -14.11 27.67
N LYS A 236 9.33 -13.40 28.26
CA LYS A 236 9.19 -12.84 29.62
C LYS A 236 8.17 -11.73 29.73
N THR A 237 8.02 -10.93 28.68
CA THR A 237 7.16 -9.73 28.69
C THR A 237 5.72 -10.05 28.35
N LEU A 238 5.48 -11.05 27.50
CA LEU A 238 4.17 -11.39 26.94
C LEU A 238 3.39 -12.42 27.77
N GLY A 239 3.91 -12.86 28.89
CA GLY A 239 3.30 -13.71 29.91
C GLY A 239 2.04 -14.45 29.52
N GLY A 240 2.12 -15.50 28.71
CA GLY A 240 0.96 -16.29 28.29
C GLY A 240 0.86 -16.64 26.81
N PHE A 241 1.84 -16.26 26.01
CA PHE A 241 1.90 -16.71 24.62
C PHE A 241 2.35 -18.18 24.54
N ASP A 242 1.71 -18.92 23.64
CA ASP A 242 2.06 -20.31 23.37
C ASP A 242 3.49 -20.39 22.79
N VAL A 243 4.42 -20.78 23.63
CA VAL A 243 5.85 -20.91 23.34
C VAL A 243 6.13 -21.79 22.12
N LYS A 244 5.18 -22.66 21.74
CA LYS A 244 5.31 -23.53 20.56
C LYS A 244 5.45 -22.75 19.23
N TRP A 245 5.02 -21.50 19.18
CA TRP A 245 5.15 -20.68 17.98
C TRP A 245 6.54 -20.06 17.80
N SER A 246 7.25 -19.78 18.88
CA SER A 246 8.56 -19.11 18.82
C SER A 246 9.71 -20.05 18.44
N PHE A 247 9.51 -21.36 18.43
CA PHE A 247 10.55 -22.36 18.16
C PHE A 247 10.40 -23.09 16.82
N LYS A 248 9.38 -22.80 16.04
CA LYS A 248 9.17 -23.44 14.73
C LYS A 248 10.02 -22.88 13.59
N ASP A 249 10.66 -21.75 13.80
CA ASP A 249 11.42 -21.02 12.78
C ASP A 249 12.93 -21.03 13.06
N GLY A 250 13.42 -22.07 13.76
CA GLY A 250 14.84 -22.32 14.02
C GLY A 250 15.54 -22.97 12.85
#